data_aab8d37063f0f812d8ac31bc903be1f8
#
_entry.id   aab8d37063f0f812d8ac31bc903be1f8
#
_cell.length_a   1.000
_cell.length_b   1.000
_cell.length_c   1.000
_cell.angle_alpha   90.00
_cell.angle_beta   90.00
_cell.angle_gamma   90.00
#
_symmetry.space_group_name_H-M   'P 1'
#
loop_
_entity.id
_entity.type
_entity.pdbx_description
1 polymer ?
#
loop_
_entity_poly.entity_id
_entity_poly.type
_entity_poly.pdbx_seq_one_letter_code
_entity_poly.pdbx_strand_id
1 'polypeptide(L)'
;GLVEDYGYYSSGESFSISDPEEVWIMELIGKGEGEKGAVWVALKVPDGYISGHANQARITTFPKNDPENCMFAEDVISFAREKGWYEGTDEDFSFSDVYVPVDFGGARFCEARVWAGFNKVASGMEKYTEYARGVVKHAGPNNFASNRMPLWVKPDKKLSVQDVMGMMRDHFEGTVLDMTQDI
;
A
#
# COMPACT_ATOMS: atom_id res chain seq x y z
N GLY A 1 1.11 8.10 -21.96
CA GLY A 1 -0.33 7.81 -22.00
C GLY A 1 -1.16 8.95 -21.43
N LEU A 2 -2.46 8.74 -21.12
CA LEU A 2 -3.40 9.82 -20.72
C LEU A 2 -2.87 10.72 -19.61
N VAL A 3 -2.20 10.15 -18.60
CA VAL A 3 -1.65 10.93 -17.50
C VAL A 3 -0.50 11.84 -17.96
N GLU A 4 0.32 11.38 -18.89
CA GLU A 4 1.41 12.17 -19.47
C GLU A 4 0.87 13.30 -20.36
N ASP A 5 -0.23 13.07 -21.05
CA ASP A 5 -0.80 14.06 -21.98
C ASP A 5 -1.65 15.11 -21.24
N TYR A 6 -2.43 14.69 -20.25
CA TYR A 6 -3.46 15.51 -19.58
C TYR A 6 -3.16 15.81 -18.12
N GLY A 7 -2.16 15.19 -17.50
CA GLY A 7 -1.90 15.27 -16.07
C GLY A 7 -2.82 14.36 -15.26
N TYR A 8 -2.63 14.37 -13.94
CA TYR A 8 -3.46 13.66 -12.99
C TYR A 8 -3.88 14.59 -11.86
N TYR A 9 -5.15 14.89 -11.78
CA TYR A 9 -5.66 15.93 -10.87
C TYR A 9 -5.82 15.46 -9.42
N SER A 10 -6.07 14.15 -9.20
CA SER A 10 -6.18 13.58 -7.86
C SER A 10 -4.80 13.37 -7.21
N SER A 11 -4.77 13.15 -5.90
CA SER A 11 -3.51 12.89 -5.17
C SER A 11 -2.86 11.58 -5.58
N GLY A 12 -3.61 10.52 -5.81
CA GLY A 12 -3.10 9.22 -6.23
C GLY A 12 -4.16 8.15 -6.34
N GLU A 13 -3.76 7.00 -6.88
CA GLU A 13 -4.59 5.80 -7.03
C GLU A 13 -3.78 4.54 -6.78
N SER A 14 -4.48 3.50 -6.33
CA SER A 14 -3.97 2.13 -6.28
C SER A 14 -4.76 1.24 -7.21
N PHE A 15 -4.06 0.40 -7.98
CA PHE A 15 -4.66 -0.52 -8.94
C PHE A 15 -4.31 -1.96 -8.59
N SER A 16 -5.28 -2.85 -8.67
CA SER A 16 -5.06 -4.29 -8.78
C SER A 16 -5.20 -4.68 -10.25
N ILE A 17 -4.15 -5.20 -10.84
CA ILE A 17 -4.07 -5.59 -12.25
C ILE A 17 -3.83 -7.09 -12.28
N SER A 18 -4.69 -7.85 -12.97
CA SER A 18 -4.58 -9.31 -12.99
C SER A 18 -4.98 -9.90 -14.32
N ASP A 19 -4.32 -10.99 -14.66
CA ASP A 19 -4.73 -11.94 -15.68
C ASP A 19 -4.87 -13.35 -15.06
N PRO A 20 -5.05 -14.44 -15.84
CA PRO A 20 -5.14 -15.79 -15.28
C PRO A 20 -3.85 -16.32 -14.65
N GLU A 21 -2.70 -15.70 -14.92
CA GLU A 21 -1.37 -16.20 -14.55
C GLU A 21 -0.73 -15.39 -13.44
N GLU A 22 -0.96 -14.05 -13.42
CA GLU A 22 -0.28 -13.17 -12.47
C GLU A 22 -1.17 -12.03 -11.96
N VAL A 23 -0.76 -11.47 -10.82
CA VAL A 23 -1.40 -10.32 -10.18
C VAL A 23 -0.35 -9.26 -9.84
N TRP A 24 -0.65 -8.02 -10.16
CA TRP A 24 0.16 -6.86 -9.83
C TRP A 24 -0.60 -5.88 -8.97
N ILE A 25 0.09 -5.25 -8.03
CA ILE A 25 -0.37 -4.04 -7.36
C ILE A 25 0.43 -2.86 -7.89
N MET A 26 -0.26 -1.80 -8.31
CA MET A 26 0.36 -0.57 -8.79
C MET A 26 -0.15 0.61 -7.99
N GLU A 27 0.75 1.48 -7.57
CA GLU A 27 0.42 2.74 -6.92
C GLU A 27 0.95 3.90 -7.76
N LEU A 28 0.11 4.90 -7.98
CA LEU A 28 0.37 6.05 -8.82
C LEU A 28 0.06 7.34 -8.05
N ILE A 29 0.96 8.31 -8.11
CA ILE A 29 0.82 9.63 -7.48
C ILE A 29 0.98 10.70 -8.56
N GLY A 30 0.03 11.62 -8.66
CA GLY A 30 0.11 12.77 -9.55
C GLY A 30 1.24 13.70 -9.17
N LYS A 31 1.89 14.32 -10.15
CA LYS A 31 3.01 15.24 -9.90
C LYS A 31 2.59 16.59 -9.29
N GLY A 32 1.29 16.86 -9.26
CA GLY A 32 0.72 18.06 -8.65
C GLY A 32 0.15 19.04 -9.66
N GLU A 33 -0.41 20.14 -9.14
CA GLU A 33 -1.07 21.14 -9.95
C GLU A 33 -0.08 21.83 -10.90
N GLY A 34 -0.45 21.92 -12.16
CA GLY A 34 0.38 22.55 -13.21
C GLY A 34 1.43 21.63 -13.82
N GLU A 35 1.63 20.44 -13.27
CA GLU A 35 2.54 19.42 -13.83
C GLU A 35 1.78 18.29 -14.50
N LYS A 36 2.35 17.75 -15.59
CA LYS A 36 1.83 16.58 -16.29
C LYS A 36 2.58 15.33 -15.81
N GLY A 37 1.92 14.19 -15.97
CA GLY A 37 2.50 12.91 -15.60
C GLY A 37 2.21 12.51 -14.16
N ALA A 38 2.73 11.37 -13.80
CA ALA A 38 2.65 10.81 -12.48
C ALA A 38 3.91 9.96 -12.18
N VAL A 39 4.25 9.83 -10.92
CA VAL A 39 5.20 8.83 -10.46
C VAL A 39 4.43 7.59 -10.04
N TRP A 40 5.01 6.41 -10.27
CA TRP A 40 4.31 5.16 -9.96
C TRP A 40 5.29 4.02 -9.74
N VAL A 41 4.85 3.03 -8.99
CA VAL A 41 5.54 1.75 -8.79
C VAL A 41 4.51 0.62 -8.89
N ALA A 42 4.85 -0.44 -9.59
CA ALA A 42 4.06 -1.67 -9.70
C ALA A 42 4.89 -2.87 -9.24
N LEU A 43 4.30 -3.72 -8.41
CA LEU A 43 4.92 -4.93 -7.89
C LEU A 43 4.05 -6.14 -8.18
N LYS A 44 4.67 -7.21 -8.67
CA LYS A 44 4.03 -8.52 -8.83
C LYS A 44 3.79 -9.14 -7.46
N VAL A 45 2.56 -9.56 -7.20
CA VAL A 45 2.22 -10.30 -5.98
C VAL A 45 2.77 -11.71 -6.08
N PRO A 46 3.57 -12.19 -5.10
CA PRO A 46 4.13 -13.53 -5.17
C PRO A 46 3.05 -14.61 -5.17
N ASP A 47 3.29 -15.72 -5.86
CA ASP A 47 2.39 -16.86 -5.91
C ASP A 47 2.03 -17.38 -4.52
N GLY A 48 0.74 -17.59 -4.30
CA GLY A 48 0.22 -18.06 -3.02
C GLY A 48 0.08 -16.97 -1.94
N TYR A 49 0.32 -15.71 -2.29
CA TYR A 49 0.08 -14.56 -1.41
C TYR A 49 -1.16 -13.78 -1.84
N ILE A 50 -1.67 -12.97 -0.92
CA ILE A 50 -2.68 -11.96 -1.20
C ILE A 50 -2.15 -10.58 -0.83
N SER A 51 -2.57 -9.58 -1.56
CA SER A 51 -2.38 -8.17 -1.25
C SER A 51 -3.74 -7.47 -1.15
N GLY A 52 -3.75 -6.24 -0.69
CA GLY A 52 -4.93 -5.41 -0.63
C GLY A 52 -4.55 -3.94 -0.49
N HIS A 53 -5.44 -3.05 -0.88
CA HIS A 53 -5.27 -1.61 -0.71
C HIS A 53 -6.63 -0.96 -0.40
N ALA A 54 -6.57 0.16 0.30
CA ALA A 54 -7.76 0.87 0.74
C ALA A 54 -7.46 2.37 0.97
N ASN A 55 -7.31 3.14 -0.10
CA ASN A 55 -7.09 4.60 -0.07
C ASN A 55 -5.78 5.07 0.64
N GLN A 56 -4.80 4.21 0.80
CA GLN A 56 -3.48 4.53 1.32
C GLN A 56 -2.42 3.83 0.47
N ALA A 57 -1.39 4.55 0.05
CA ALA A 57 -0.24 3.94 -0.59
C ALA A 57 0.52 3.05 0.40
N ARG A 58 0.94 1.86 -0.05
CA ARG A 58 1.52 0.81 0.80
C ARG A 58 2.87 0.32 0.33
N ILE A 59 3.22 0.50 -0.96
CA ILE A 59 4.52 0.13 -1.49
C ILE A 59 5.60 0.98 -0.82
N THR A 60 6.51 0.34 -0.12
CA THR A 60 7.67 0.97 0.53
C THR A 60 8.90 0.88 -0.37
N THR A 61 9.96 0.27 0.08
CA THR A 61 11.13 -0.04 -0.77
C THR A 61 10.76 -1.11 -1.79
N PHE A 62 11.35 -1.04 -2.98
CA PHE A 62 11.04 -1.94 -4.09
C PHE A 62 12.33 -2.35 -4.83
N PRO A 63 12.36 -3.54 -5.45
CA PRO A 63 13.54 -4.04 -6.15
C PRO A 63 13.72 -3.32 -7.50
N LYS A 64 14.73 -2.45 -7.60
CA LYS A 64 14.99 -1.64 -8.79
C LYS A 64 15.66 -2.40 -9.94
N ASN A 65 16.24 -3.57 -9.63
CA ASN A 65 16.96 -4.40 -10.59
C ASN A 65 16.25 -5.72 -10.90
N ASP A 66 14.93 -5.76 -10.73
CA ASP A 66 14.11 -6.96 -10.96
C ASP A 66 12.91 -6.63 -11.87
N PRO A 67 13.13 -6.48 -13.18
CA PRO A 67 12.08 -6.09 -14.12
C PRO A 67 10.99 -7.16 -14.31
N GLU A 68 11.21 -8.39 -13.86
CA GLU A 68 10.19 -9.45 -13.90
C GLU A 68 9.13 -9.28 -12.79
N ASN A 69 9.50 -8.64 -11.68
CA ASN A 69 8.63 -8.49 -10.51
C ASN A 69 8.38 -7.03 -10.09
N CYS A 70 9.07 -6.08 -10.74
CA CYS A 70 8.93 -4.66 -10.42
C CYS A 70 9.03 -3.78 -11.66
N MET A 71 8.08 -2.87 -11.80
CA MET A 71 8.12 -1.78 -12.78
C MET A 71 7.88 -0.46 -12.08
N PHE A 72 8.47 0.63 -12.55
CA PHE A 72 8.32 1.94 -11.93
C PHE A 72 8.61 3.08 -12.93
N ALA A 73 8.14 4.28 -12.62
CA ALA A 73 8.46 5.48 -13.40
C ALA A 73 9.96 5.79 -13.28
N GLU A 74 10.64 6.07 -14.41
CA GLU A 74 12.08 6.34 -14.43
C GLU A 74 12.48 7.49 -13.50
N ASP A 75 11.61 8.45 -13.33
CA ASP A 75 11.83 9.63 -12.51
C ASP A 75 11.28 9.53 -11.07
N VAL A 76 10.82 8.35 -10.63
CA VAL A 76 10.18 8.17 -9.32
C VAL A 76 11.05 8.63 -8.13
N ILE A 77 12.37 8.53 -8.21
CA ILE A 77 13.28 8.99 -7.15
C ILE A 77 13.78 10.41 -7.44
N SER A 78 14.17 10.68 -8.70
CA SER A 78 14.71 12.00 -9.06
C SER A 78 13.68 13.12 -8.89
N PHE A 79 12.42 12.87 -9.19
CA PHE A 79 11.34 13.81 -8.96
C PHE A 79 11.18 14.14 -7.46
N ALA A 80 11.22 13.16 -6.57
CA ALA A 80 11.15 13.40 -5.13
C ALA A 80 12.35 14.25 -4.63
N ARG A 81 13.55 14.02 -5.18
CA ARG A 81 14.74 14.83 -4.86
C ARG A 81 14.62 16.25 -5.39
N GLU A 82 14.15 16.43 -6.62
CA GLU A 82 13.92 17.76 -7.22
C GLU A 82 12.95 18.60 -6.37
N LYS A 83 11.90 17.95 -5.82
CA LYS A 83 10.96 18.62 -4.91
C LYS A 83 11.49 18.82 -3.49
N GLY A 84 12.66 18.31 -3.16
CA GLY A 84 13.23 18.38 -1.80
C GLY A 84 12.49 17.50 -0.78
N TRP A 85 11.76 16.49 -1.25
CA TRP A 85 11.01 15.56 -0.38
C TRP A 85 11.85 14.37 0.07
N TYR A 86 12.97 14.12 -0.60
CA TYR A 86 13.85 13.00 -0.30
C TYR A 86 15.33 13.33 -0.56
N GLU A 87 16.20 13.02 0.42
CA GLU A 87 17.66 13.24 0.35
C GLU A 87 18.48 11.95 0.58
N GLY A 88 17.81 10.80 0.75
CA GLY A 88 18.46 9.52 1.03
C GLY A 88 19.07 8.83 -0.19
N THR A 89 19.53 7.61 0.00
CA THR A 89 20.07 6.75 -1.08
C THR A 89 18.93 6.13 -1.89
N ASP A 90 19.19 5.67 -3.11
CA ASP A 90 18.18 4.99 -3.92
C ASP A 90 17.67 3.71 -3.26
N GLU A 91 18.55 3.01 -2.53
CA GLU A 91 18.25 1.76 -1.83
C GLU A 91 17.23 1.97 -0.71
N ASP A 92 17.34 3.08 0.01
CA ASP A 92 16.48 3.42 1.14
C ASP A 92 15.18 4.13 0.74
N PHE A 93 14.99 4.38 -0.57
CA PHE A 93 13.81 5.08 -1.04
C PHE A 93 12.54 4.26 -0.80
N SER A 94 11.63 4.82 -0.01
CA SER A 94 10.31 4.24 0.29
C SER A 94 9.22 5.05 -0.40
N PHE A 95 8.60 4.48 -1.43
CA PHE A 95 7.62 5.18 -2.27
C PHE A 95 6.48 5.80 -1.45
N SER A 96 5.77 5.00 -0.68
CA SER A 96 4.63 5.48 0.08
C SER A 96 5.00 6.42 1.22
N ASP A 97 6.16 6.22 1.87
CA ASP A 97 6.58 7.09 2.97
C ASP A 97 7.03 8.48 2.47
N VAL A 98 7.56 8.55 1.24
CA VAL A 98 7.99 9.82 0.64
C VAL A 98 6.81 10.59 0.03
N TYR A 99 5.94 9.91 -0.73
CA TYR A 99 4.88 10.57 -1.48
C TYR A 99 3.56 10.70 -0.72
N VAL A 100 3.19 9.69 0.05
CA VAL A 100 1.92 9.64 0.81
C VAL A 100 2.19 8.99 2.18
N PRO A 101 2.95 9.65 3.06
CA PRO A 101 3.27 9.10 4.37
C PRO A 101 1.99 8.78 5.15
N VAL A 102 1.98 7.61 5.79
CA VAL A 102 0.84 7.19 6.59
C VAL A 102 0.75 8.02 7.87
N ASP A 103 -0.42 8.58 8.09
CA ASP A 103 -0.78 9.27 9.33
C ASP A 103 -1.82 8.45 10.12
N PHE A 104 -2.37 9.05 11.17
CA PHE A 104 -3.47 8.45 11.94
C PHE A 104 -4.66 8.07 11.04
N GLY A 105 -5.07 8.97 10.13
CA GLY A 105 -6.20 8.75 9.24
C GLY A 105 -5.96 7.61 8.27
N GLY A 106 -4.79 7.60 7.64
CA GLY A 106 -4.35 6.52 6.75
C GLY A 106 -4.28 5.17 7.45
N ALA A 107 -3.75 5.12 8.66
CA ALA A 107 -3.69 3.89 9.45
C ALA A 107 -5.09 3.44 9.93
N ARG A 108 -5.86 4.35 10.56
CA ARG A 108 -7.13 4.02 11.22
C ARG A 108 -8.28 3.78 10.25
N PHE A 109 -8.38 4.55 9.17
CA PHE A 109 -9.53 4.49 8.25
C PHE A 109 -9.22 3.79 6.93
N CYS A 110 -7.94 3.65 6.56
CA CYS A 110 -7.52 2.98 5.34
C CYS A 110 -6.88 1.62 5.64
N GLU A 111 -5.71 1.61 6.27
CA GLU A 111 -4.96 0.38 6.55
C GLU A 111 -5.72 -0.60 7.47
N ALA A 112 -6.57 -0.12 8.37
CA ALA A 112 -7.43 -0.98 9.19
C ALA A 112 -8.33 -1.91 8.36
N ARG A 113 -8.79 -1.47 7.18
CA ARG A 113 -9.58 -2.31 6.26
C ARG A 113 -8.74 -3.43 5.65
N VAL A 114 -7.51 -3.15 5.29
CA VAL A 114 -6.55 -4.16 4.81
C VAL A 114 -6.19 -5.13 5.93
N TRP A 115 -5.92 -4.59 7.14
CA TRP A 115 -5.65 -5.40 8.33
C TRP A 115 -6.78 -6.38 8.61
N ALA A 116 -8.04 -5.93 8.57
CA ALA A 116 -9.20 -6.78 8.81
C ALA A 116 -9.26 -7.93 7.80
N GLY A 117 -9.07 -7.64 6.50
CA GLY A 117 -9.01 -8.68 5.47
C GLY A 117 -7.87 -9.67 5.71
N PHE A 118 -6.67 -9.19 6.01
CA PHE A 118 -5.53 -10.06 6.30
C PHE A 118 -5.74 -10.91 7.57
N ASN A 119 -6.30 -10.31 8.62
CA ASN A 119 -6.59 -10.98 9.89
C ASN A 119 -7.63 -12.11 9.78
N LYS A 120 -8.50 -12.06 8.76
CA LYS A 120 -9.46 -13.14 8.48
C LYS A 120 -8.82 -14.39 7.87
N VAL A 121 -7.68 -14.26 7.23
CA VAL A 121 -7.12 -15.32 6.39
C VAL A 121 -5.69 -15.73 6.72
N ALA A 122 -4.99 -14.92 7.51
CA ALA A 122 -3.61 -15.17 7.91
C ALA A 122 -3.43 -14.96 9.41
N SER A 123 -2.80 -15.91 10.08
CA SER A 123 -2.43 -15.79 11.49
C SER A 123 -1.28 -14.81 11.71
N GLY A 124 -1.14 -14.31 12.92
CA GLY A 124 -0.08 -13.38 13.31
C GLY A 124 -0.34 -11.92 12.94
N MET A 125 -1.55 -11.59 12.51
CA MET A 125 -1.94 -10.21 12.20
C MET A 125 -2.29 -9.38 13.43
N GLU A 126 -2.53 -10.01 14.57
CA GLU A 126 -2.82 -9.35 15.85
C GLU A 126 -1.71 -8.38 16.30
N LYS A 127 -0.46 -8.64 15.94
CA LYS A 127 0.69 -7.76 16.24
C LYS A 127 0.58 -6.38 15.56
N TYR A 128 -0.25 -6.24 14.53
CA TYR A 128 -0.49 -4.98 13.82
C TYR A 128 -1.76 -4.25 14.30
N THR A 129 -2.42 -4.74 15.33
CA THR A 129 -3.65 -4.14 15.88
C THR A 129 -3.47 -2.67 16.25
N GLU A 130 -2.36 -2.32 16.91
CA GLU A 130 -2.10 -0.93 17.30
C GLU A 130 -1.91 -0.03 16.06
N TYR A 131 -1.25 -0.53 15.01
CA TYR A 131 -1.16 0.19 13.73
C TYR A 131 -2.55 0.40 13.11
N ALA A 132 -3.38 -0.64 13.05
CA ALA A 132 -4.75 -0.54 12.55
C ALA A 132 -5.64 0.41 13.40
N ARG A 133 -5.30 0.60 14.68
CA ARG A 133 -5.95 1.61 15.55
C ARG A 133 -5.48 3.04 15.32
N GLY A 134 -4.50 3.26 14.45
CA GLY A 134 -3.96 4.57 14.11
C GLY A 134 -2.64 4.92 14.82
N VAL A 135 -2.03 3.99 15.55
CA VAL A 135 -0.73 4.22 16.21
C VAL A 135 0.39 3.99 15.20
N VAL A 136 0.86 5.06 14.57
CA VAL A 136 1.98 5.02 13.64
C VAL A 136 3.28 5.32 14.39
N LYS A 137 4.28 4.44 14.25
CA LYS A 137 5.61 4.61 14.85
C LYS A 137 6.61 4.96 13.76
N HIS A 138 7.25 6.10 13.91
CA HIS A 138 8.26 6.57 12.98
C HIS A 138 9.66 6.21 13.45
N ALA A 139 10.53 5.82 12.52
CA ALA A 139 11.91 5.46 12.81
C ALA A 139 12.84 5.77 11.61
N GLY A 140 14.15 5.80 11.91
CA GLY A 140 15.18 6.04 10.92
C GLY A 140 15.36 7.51 10.57
N PRO A 141 16.38 7.83 9.77
CA PRO A 141 16.75 9.20 9.42
C PRO A 141 15.66 9.91 8.58
N ASN A 142 14.88 9.15 7.83
CA ASN A 142 13.79 9.66 6.98
C ASN A 142 12.42 9.62 7.67
N ASN A 143 12.36 9.28 8.98
CA ASN A 143 11.13 9.23 9.76
C ASN A 143 10.02 8.33 9.16
N PHE A 144 10.40 7.21 8.55
CA PHE A 144 9.48 6.28 7.92
C PHE A 144 8.65 5.50 8.95
N ALA A 145 7.44 5.10 8.58
CA ALA A 145 6.58 4.30 9.43
C ALA A 145 7.16 2.89 9.63
N SER A 146 7.63 2.59 10.84
CA SER A 146 8.37 1.35 11.17
C SER A 146 7.49 0.17 11.57
N ASN A 147 6.21 0.41 11.85
CA ASN A 147 5.26 -0.62 12.30
C ASN A 147 4.17 -0.93 11.27
N ARG A 148 4.41 -0.61 9.99
CA ARG A 148 3.50 -0.94 8.89
C ARG A 148 3.24 -2.45 8.80
N MET A 149 2.07 -2.81 8.32
CA MET A 149 1.78 -4.17 7.87
C MET A 149 2.58 -4.52 6.61
N PRO A 150 2.87 -5.82 6.38
CA PRO A 150 3.45 -6.27 5.12
C PRO A 150 2.52 -5.94 3.94
N LEU A 151 3.09 -5.71 2.76
CA LEU A 151 2.33 -5.41 1.54
C LEU A 151 1.42 -6.58 1.13
N TRP A 152 1.84 -7.81 1.41
CA TRP A 152 1.09 -9.04 1.18
C TRP A 152 1.28 -10.02 2.33
N VAL A 153 0.34 -10.96 2.46
CA VAL A 153 0.39 -12.05 3.44
C VAL A 153 0.12 -13.39 2.76
N LYS A 154 0.69 -14.44 3.31
CA LYS A 154 0.37 -15.81 2.88
C LYS A 154 -0.83 -16.29 3.68
N PRO A 155 -1.96 -16.61 3.04
CA PRO A 155 -3.11 -17.19 3.74
C PRO A 155 -2.77 -18.53 4.38
N ASP A 156 -3.37 -18.83 5.53
CA ASP A 156 -3.16 -20.08 6.26
C ASP A 156 -3.74 -21.30 5.52
N LYS A 157 -4.65 -21.06 4.58
CA LYS A 157 -5.26 -22.07 3.71
C LYS A 157 -5.55 -21.51 2.33
N LYS A 158 -5.81 -22.38 1.36
CA LYS A 158 -6.34 -21.96 0.06
C LYS A 158 -7.70 -21.28 0.25
N LEU A 159 -7.84 -20.07 -0.27
CA LEU A 159 -9.07 -19.28 -0.16
C LEU A 159 -10.13 -19.78 -1.15
N SER A 160 -11.35 -19.89 -0.67
CA SER A 160 -12.55 -20.11 -1.48
C SER A 160 -13.22 -18.78 -1.86
N VAL A 161 -14.15 -18.84 -2.80
CA VAL A 161 -15.01 -17.69 -3.12
C VAL A 161 -15.76 -17.18 -1.89
N GLN A 162 -16.22 -18.10 -1.02
CA GLN A 162 -16.91 -17.76 0.22
C GLN A 162 -16.00 -17.02 1.20
N ASP A 163 -14.72 -17.39 1.31
CA ASP A 163 -13.75 -16.68 2.15
C ASP A 163 -13.58 -15.22 1.66
N VAL A 164 -13.42 -15.03 0.35
CA VAL A 164 -13.30 -13.68 -0.25
C VAL A 164 -14.58 -12.86 -0.06
N MET A 165 -15.75 -13.46 -0.26
CA MET A 165 -17.02 -12.79 0.00
C MET A 165 -17.17 -12.40 1.48
N GLY A 166 -16.66 -13.23 2.41
CA GLY A 166 -16.61 -12.91 3.84
C GLY A 166 -15.71 -11.72 4.13
N MET A 167 -14.53 -11.66 3.52
CA MET A 167 -13.62 -10.52 3.65
C MET A 167 -14.26 -9.21 3.17
N MET A 168 -14.98 -9.25 2.03
CA MET A 168 -15.63 -8.06 1.45
C MET A 168 -16.84 -7.56 2.25
N ARG A 169 -17.36 -8.35 3.18
CA ARG A 169 -18.49 -8.00 4.05
C ARG A 169 -18.09 -7.80 5.51
N ASP A 170 -16.80 -7.76 5.78
CA ASP A 170 -16.29 -7.70 7.14
C ASP A 170 -16.59 -6.32 7.78
N HIS A 171 -17.10 -6.33 8.98
CA HIS A 171 -17.30 -5.15 9.84
C HIS A 171 -16.36 -5.21 11.05
N PHE A 172 -15.27 -5.98 10.93
CA PHE A 172 -14.24 -6.18 11.95
C PHE A 172 -14.77 -6.91 13.20
N GLU A 173 -15.83 -7.73 13.04
CA GLU A 173 -16.50 -8.43 14.13
C GLU A 173 -15.52 -9.29 14.93
N GLY A 174 -15.64 -9.21 16.26
CA GLY A 174 -14.79 -9.93 17.20
C GLY A 174 -13.39 -9.35 17.36
N THR A 175 -13.11 -8.19 16.80
CA THR A 175 -11.85 -7.45 16.99
C THR A 175 -12.07 -6.17 17.83
N VAL A 176 -10.97 -5.52 18.21
CA VAL A 176 -11.02 -4.22 18.91
C VAL A 176 -11.49 -3.07 18.00
N LEU A 177 -11.72 -3.33 16.73
CA LEU A 177 -12.23 -2.38 15.75
C LEU A 177 -13.64 -2.74 15.28
N ASP A 178 -14.34 -3.64 16.00
CA ASP A 178 -15.66 -4.13 15.66
C ASP A 178 -16.65 -2.99 15.46
N MET A 179 -17.10 -2.82 14.22
CA MET A 179 -18.03 -1.74 13.83
C MET A 179 -19.48 -2.06 14.17
N THR A 180 -19.76 -3.25 14.68
CA THR A 180 -21.11 -3.67 15.12
C THR A 180 -21.36 -3.36 16.60
N GLN A 181 -20.33 -2.96 17.32
CA GLN A 181 -20.43 -2.53 18.72
C GLN A 181 -20.65 -1.02 18.77
N ASP A 182 -21.56 -0.58 19.64
CA ASP A 182 -21.72 0.83 19.94
C ASP A 182 -20.45 1.38 20.59
N ILE A 183 -19.92 2.46 20.02
CA ILE A 183 -18.72 3.16 20.51
C ILE A 183 -19.15 4.26 21.47
#